data_3a6a649be5bb7e5d3f8980b67c97dad2
#
_entry.id   3a6a649be5bb7e5d3f8980b67c97dad2
#
_cell.length_a   1.000
_cell.length_b   1.000
_cell.length_c   1.000
_cell.angle_alpha   90.00
_cell.angle_beta   90.00
_cell.angle_gamma   90.00
#
_symmetry.space_group_name_H-M   'P 1'
#
loop_
_entity.id
_entity.type
_entity.pdbx_description
1 polymer ?
#
loop_
_entity_poly.entity_id
_entity_poly.type
_entity_poly.pdbx_seq_one_letter_code
_entity_poly.pdbx_strand_id
1 'polypeptide(L)'
;MARKSTKKQPEAPKVDLGAEIFASLRELEKTKGIPVNYMVERMKQGMANAYRKDREDRRDVPADNVVVDLSENGLFVHIVKTVVEEVEDTALEIHIDAAKNINPDVQLGDSVSIPVDFQKFGRIAAQTFKQVLIQGIREAERGVMYENYSNKAQELLTGTVLRIDPISGDIFVRIGQGSEQSDAVLRSGEQIPGEKYTE
;
A
#
# COMPACT_ATOMS: atom_id res chain seq x y z
N MET A 1 -28.38 -6.76 51.30
CA MET A 1 -28.46 -6.31 49.89
C MET A 1 -27.17 -5.61 49.53
N ALA A 2 -26.24 -6.33 48.89
CA ALA A 2 -24.93 -5.78 48.50
C ALA A 2 -24.93 -5.41 46.99
N ARG A 3 -24.82 -4.14 46.70
CA ARG A 3 -24.67 -3.59 45.35
C ARG A 3 -23.27 -3.98 44.81
N LYS A 4 -23.22 -4.86 43.82
CA LYS A 4 -22.01 -5.12 42.99
C LYS A 4 -21.72 -3.86 42.16
N SER A 5 -20.65 -3.16 42.52
CA SER A 5 -20.03 -2.10 41.71
C SER A 5 -19.32 -2.75 40.54
N THR A 6 -19.86 -2.61 39.34
CA THR A 6 -19.21 -2.99 38.09
C THR A 6 -18.09 -1.98 37.81
N LYS A 7 -16.85 -2.36 38.11
CA LYS A 7 -15.66 -1.62 37.67
C LYS A 7 -15.64 -1.60 36.15
N LYS A 8 -15.90 -0.41 35.57
CA LYS A 8 -15.64 -0.09 34.17
C LYS A 8 -14.14 -0.25 33.95
N GLN A 9 -13.72 -1.28 33.19
CA GLN A 9 -12.34 -1.38 32.72
C GLN A 9 -12.02 -0.12 31.90
N PRO A 10 -10.84 0.48 32.08
CA PRO A 10 -10.43 1.58 31.22
C PRO A 10 -10.32 1.04 29.78
N GLU A 11 -11.12 1.59 28.87
CA GLU A 11 -10.94 1.42 27.45
C GLU A 11 -9.50 1.83 27.12
N ALA A 12 -8.72 0.90 26.58
CA ALA A 12 -7.42 1.18 26.01
C ALA A 12 -7.58 2.35 25.01
N PRO A 13 -6.65 3.31 24.94
CA PRO A 13 -6.76 4.41 24.00
C PRO A 13 -6.94 3.82 22.61
N LYS A 14 -8.02 4.17 21.95
CA LYS A 14 -8.22 3.89 20.52
C LYS A 14 -7.15 4.72 19.82
N VAL A 15 -6.01 4.09 19.55
CA VAL A 15 -4.97 4.67 18.70
C VAL A 15 -5.64 4.89 17.36
N ASP A 16 -5.75 6.13 16.97
CA ASP A 16 -6.35 6.49 15.68
C ASP A 16 -5.33 6.14 14.58
N LEU A 17 -5.33 4.86 14.22
CA LEU A 17 -4.38 4.26 13.27
C LEU A 17 -4.37 5.03 11.95
N GLY A 18 -5.52 5.60 11.56
CA GLY A 18 -5.63 6.42 10.37
C GLY A 18 -4.79 7.69 10.46
N ALA A 19 -4.94 8.45 11.54
CA ALA A 19 -4.20 9.70 11.74
C ALA A 19 -2.68 9.50 11.80
N GLU A 20 -2.22 8.44 12.49
CA GLU A 20 -0.79 8.10 12.55
C GLU A 20 -0.23 7.70 11.17
N ILE A 21 -0.99 6.92 10.39
CA ILE A 21 -0.61 6.56 9.02
C ILE A 21 -0.51 7.81 8.16
N PHE A 22 -1.50 8.70 8.17
CA PHE A 22 -1.45 9.92 7.39
C PHE A 22 -0.34 10.87 7.81
N ALA A 23 -0.03 10.99 9.10
CA ALA A 23 1.10 11.76 9.58
C ALA A 23 2.43 11.22 9.01
N SER A 24 2.62 9.89 9.03
CA SER A 24 3.81 9.23 8.48
C SER A 24 3.89 9.38 6.95
N LEU A 25 2.78 9.32 6.24
CA LEU A 25 2.74 9.54 4.79
C LEU A 25 3.08 10.99 4.41
N ARG A 26 2.61 11.98 5.18
CA ARG A 26 2.98 13.39 4.99
C ARG A 26 4.47 13.65 5.25
N GLU A 27 5.06 12.94 6.19
CA GLU A 27 6.50 13.00 6.43
C GLU A 27 7.30 12.39 5.27
N LEU A 28 6.84 11.27 4.71
CA LEU A 28 7.42 10.67 3.51
C LEU A 28 7.29 11.58 2.28
N GLU A 29 6.18 12.28 2.13
CA GLU A 29 6.01 13.27 1.05
C GLU A 29 7.05 14.39 1.16
N LYS A 30 7.29 14.92 2.37
CA LYS A 30 8.29 15.98 2.61
C LYS A 30 9.74 15.50 2.41
N THR A 31 10.04 14.27 2.83
CA THR A 31 11.42 13.75 2.84
C THR A 31 11.80 13.08 1.53
N LYS A 32 10.86 12.46 0.85
CA LYS A 32 11.09 11.64 -0.35
C LYS A 32 10.40 12.17 -1.61
N GLY A 33 9.56 13.20 -1.49
CA GLY A 33 8.80 13.76 -2.62
C GLY A 33 7.70 12.84 -3.15
N ILE A 34 7.27 11.84 -2.37
CA ILE A 34 6.28 10.85 -2.81
C ILE A 34 4.87 11.38 -2.48
N PRO A 35 3.96 11.57 -3.45
CA PRO A 35 2.62 12.08 -3.18
C PRO A 35 1.82 11.16 -2.25
N VAL A 36 1.22 11.73 -1.19
CA VAL A 36 0.38 10.99 -0.23
C VAL A 36 -0.73 10.22 -0.93
N ASN A 37 -1.39 10.82 -1.92
CA ASN A 37 -2.49 10.18 -2.65
C ASN A 37 -2.04 8.90 -3.38
N TYR A 38 -0.84 8.90 -3.97
CA TYR A 38 -0.28 7.71 -4.61
C TYR A 38 -0.10 6.56 -3.61
N MET A 39 0.44 6.87 -2.43
CA MET A 39 0.65 5.89 -1.38
C MET A 39 -0.66 5.34 -0.84
N VAL A 40 -1.65 6.21 -0.60
CA VAL A 40 -2.99 5.83 -0.14
C VAL A 40 -3.66 4.87 -1.14
N GLU A 41 -3.62 5.16 -2.43
CA GLU A 41 -4.19 4.29 -3.46
C GLU A 41 -3.50 2.92 -3.52
N ARG A 42 -2.17 2.89 -3.44
CA ARG A 42 -1.41 1.63 -3.37
C ARG A 42 -1.77 0.81 -2.13
N MET A 43 -1.97 1.48 -1.00
CA MET A 43 -2.37 0.83 0.25
C MET A 43 -3.78 0.25 0.15
N LYS A 44 -4.74 1.01 -0.38
CA LYS A 44 -6.12 0.52 -0.63
C LYS A 44 -6.12 -0.73 -1.51
N GLN A 45 -5.42 -0.69 -2.64
CA GLN A 45 -5.31 -1.82 -3.58
C GLN A 45 -4.67 -3.06 -2.92
N GLY A 46 -3.57 -2.86 -2.20
CA GLY A 46 -2.88 -3.95 -1.52
C GLY A 46 -3.74 -4.61 -0.45
N MET A 47 -4.48 -3.83 0.31
CA MET A 47 -5.38 -4.35 1.34
C MET A 47 -6.60 -5.06 0.76
N ALA A 48 -7.18 -4.54 -0.32
CA ALA A 48 -8.25 -5.22 -1.03
C ALA A 48 -7.78 -6.58 -1.56
N ASN A 49 -6.61 -6.64 -2.17
CA ASN A 49 -6.02 -7.90 -2.66
C ASN A 49 -5.72 -8.89 -1.53
N ALA A 50 -5.21 -8.41 -0.39
CA ALA A 50 -4.96 -9.25 0.78
C ALA A 50 -6.25 -9.82 1.37
N TYR A 51 -7.30 -9.04 1.43
CA TYR A 51 -8.60 -9.49 1.90
C TYR A 51 -9.21 -10.53 0.98
N ARG A 52 -9.12 -10.33 -0.34
CA ARG A 52 -9.56 -11.33 -1.34
C ARG A 52 -8.83 -12.65 -1.16
N LYS A 53 -7.50 -12.59 -1.08
CA LYS A 53 -6.67 -13.79 -0.90
C LYS A 53 -6.99 -14.54 0.39
N ASP A 54 -7.20 -13.84 1.51
CA ASP A 54 -7.62 -14.47 2.78
C ASP A 54 -8.98 -15.19 2.64
N ARG A 55 -9.91 -14.64 1.86
CA ARG A 55 -11.20 -15.29 1.56
C ARG A 55 -11.06 -16.50 0.66
N GLU A 56 -10.22 -16.43 -0.38
CA GLU A 56 -9.91 -17.57 -1.26
C GLU A 56 -9.29 -18.73 -0.47
N ASP A 57 -8.33 -18.45 0.42
CA ASP A 57 -7.71 -19.44 1.30
C ASP A 57 -8.72 -20.11 2.25
N ARG A 58 -9.77 -19.40 2.65
CA ARG A 58 -10.87 -19.90 3.48
C ARG A 58 -11.98 -20.60 2.68
N ARG A 59 -11.84 -20.75 1.36
CA ARG A 59 -12.87 -21.25 0.43
C ARG A 59 -14.11 -20.38 0.35
N ASP A 60 -14.03 -19.15 0.77
CA ASP A 60 -15.03 -18.13 0.47
C ASP A 60 -14.88 -17.70 -0.99
N VAL A 61 -16.00 -17.48 -1.69
CA VAL A 61 -15.98 -17.10 -3.10
C VAL A 61 -15.20 -15.77 -3.26
N PRO A 62 -14.24 -15.68 -4.20
CA PRO A 62 -13.54 -14.45 -4.46
C PRO A 62 -14.52 -13.37 -4.92
N ALA A 63 -14.55 -12.26 -4.22
CA ALA A 63 -15.44 -11.16 -4.52
C ALA A 63 -14.63 -9.93 -4.91
N ASP A 64 -14.92 -9.38 -6.08
CA ASP A 64 -14.30 -8.13 -6.56
C ASP A 64 -14.90 -6.87 -5.90
N ASN A 65 -15.85 -7.08 -4.99
CA ASN A 65 -16.65 -6.08 -4.34
C ASN A 65 -16.08 -5.54 -3.01
N VAL A 66 -14.79 -5.74 -2.77
CA VAL A 66 -14.11 -5.23 -1.56
C VAL A 66 -13.62 -3.80 -1.80
N VAL A 67 -14.13 -2.88 -1.00
CA VAL A 67 -13.72 -1.47 -1.00
C VAL A 67 -12.97 -1.18 0.29
N VAL A 68 -11.79 -0.63 0.17
CA VAL A 68 -10.97 -0.16 1.29
C VAL A 68 -10.99 1.36 1.30
N ASP A 69 -11.44 1.94 2.39
CA ASP A 69 -11.40 3.38 2.61
C ASP A 69 -10.36 3.69 3.69
N LEU A 70 -9.33 4.43 3.28
CA LEU A 70 -8.28 4.93 4.16
C LEU A 70 -8.40 6.45 4.20
N SER A 71 -8.76 6.98 5.35
CA SER A 71 -8.94 8.41 5.61
C SER A 71 -8.23 8.80 6.89
N GLU A 72 -8.17 10.10 7.18
CA GLU A 72 -7.64 10.61 8.45
C GLU A 72 -8.45 10.09 9.65
N ASN A 73 -9.71 9.71 9.44
CA ASN A 73 -10.61 9.17 10.46
C ASN A 73 -10.42 7.68 10.73
N GLY A 74 -9.56 7.01 9.96
CA GLY A 74 -9.29 5.59 10.13
C GLY A 74 -9.23 4.80 8.83
N LEU A 75 -9.08 3.51 9.03
CA LEU A 75 -9.08 2.50 7.97
C LEU A 75 -10.36 1.69 8.07
N PHE A 76 -11.15 1.71 7.00
CA PHE A 76 -12.40 0.98 6.91
C PHE A 76 -12.38 0.04 5.71
N VAL A 77 -12.84 -1.17 5.92
CA VAL A 77 -13.00 -2.17 4.86
C VAL A 77 -14.48 -2.48 4.74
N HIS A 78 -15.01 -2.36 3.55
CA HIS A 78 -16.42 -2.60 3.25
C HIS A 78 -16.55 -3.63 2.13
N ILE A 79 -17.57 -4.47 2.21
CA ILE A 79 -18.00 -5.31 1.11
C ILE A 79 -19.24 -4.65 0.51
N VAL A 80 -19.18 -4.34 -0.78
CA VAL A 80 -20.33 -3.80 -1.51
C VAL A 80 -21.11 -4.95 -2.10
N LYS A 81 -22.38 -5.08 -1.74
CA LYS A 81 -23.29 -6.13 -2.27
C LYS A 81 -24.48 -5.50 -2.94
N THR A 82 -24.92 -6.13 -4.03
CA THR A 82 -26.14 -5.74 -4.75
C THR A 82 -27.36 -6.33 -4.07
N VAL A 83 -28.40 -5.53 -3.89
CA VAL A 83 -29.66 -5.95 -3.27
C VAL A 83 -30.52 -6.66 -4.29
N VAL A 84 -30.87 -7.91 -3.99
CA VAL A 84 -31.69 -8.76 -4.87
C VAL A 84 -32.85 -9.39 -4.10
N GLU A 85 -33.84 -9.88 -4.83
CA GLU A 85 -34.98 -10.59 -4.27
C GLU A 85 -34.65 -12.08 -4.02
N GLU A 86 -33.85 -12.70 -4.90
CA GLU A 86 -33.32 -14.04 -4.74
C GLU A 86 -31.79 -13.98 -4.86
N VAL A 87 -31.08 -14.51 -3.86
CA VAL A 87 -29.62 -14.48 -3.81
C VAL A 87 -29.07 -15.68 -4.56
N GLU A 88 -28.43 -15.45 -5.70
CA GLU A 88 -27.72 -16.47 -6.48
C GLU A 88 -26.26 -16.60 -5.99
N ASP A 89 -25.59 -15.48 -5.77
CA ASP A 89 -24.22 -15.42 -5.26
C ASP A 89 -24.14 -14.67 -3.92
N THR A 90 -24.00 -15.43 -2.86
CA THR A 90 -23.88 -14.88 -1.50
C THR A 90 -22.66 -13.97 -1.30
N ALA A 91 -21.66 -14.02 -2.18
CA ALA A 91 -20.50 -13.13 -2.10
C ALA A 91 -20.80 -11.73 -2.66
N LEU A 92 -21.58 -11.64 -3.74
CA LEU A 92 -21.86 -10.40 -4.46
C LEU A 92 -23.23 -9.80 -4.12
N GLU A 93 -24.16 -10.61 -3.62
CA GLU A 93 -25.57 -10.27 -3.46
C GLU A 93 -26.02 -10.36 -2.00
N ILE A 94 -27.07 -9.62 -1.70
CA ILE A 94 -27.75 -9.62 -0.40
C ILE A 94 -29.25 -9.54 -0.60
N HIS A 95 -30.01 -10.37 0.15
CA HIS A 95 -31.46 -10.32 0.13
C HIS A 95 -32.00 -8.99 0.66
N ILE A 96 -33.08 -8.48 0.05
CA ILE A 96 -33.65 -7.18 0.39
C ILE A 96 -34.00 -7.02 1.87
N ASP A 97 -34.50 -8.04 2.54
CA ASP A 97 -34.84 -7.97 3.95
C ASP A 97 -33.59 -7.80 4.84
N ALA A 98 -32.48 -8.46 4.48
CA ALA A 98 -31.23 -8.30 5.16
C ALA A 98 -30.60 -6.92 4.88
N ALA A 99 -30.74 -6.40 3.66
CA ALA A 99 -30.28 -5.08 3.28
C ALA A 99 -31.04 -3.97 4.02
N LYS A 100 -32.35 -4.10 4.20
CA LYS A 100 -33.19 -3.15 4.98
C LYS A 100 -32.82 -3.07 6.45
N ASN A 101 -32.23 -4.11 7.03
CA ASN A 101 -31.73 -4.04 8.40
C ASN A 101 -30.49 -3.14 8.51
N ILE A 102 -29.76 -2.91 7.41
CA ILE A 102 -28.57 -2.07 7.35
C ILE A 102 -28.96 -0.64 6.96
N ASN A 103 -29.77 -0.52 5.92
CA ASN A 103 -30.32 0.74 5.43
C ASN A 103 -31.81 0.57 5.09
N PRO A 104 -32.74 1.19 5.85
CA PRO A 104 -34.18 1.03 5.66
C PRO A 104 -34.72 1.52 4.30
N ASP A 105 -34.02 2.48 3.67
CA ASP A 105 -34.46 3.15 2.44
C ASP A 105 -34.01 2.42 1.14
N VAL A 106 -33.39 1.25 1.29
CA VAL A 106 -32.79 0.49 0.19
C VAL A 106 -33.84 -0.14 -0.72
N GLN A 107 -33.61 -0.10 -2.03
CA GLN A 107 -34.42 -0.70 -3.08
C GLN A 107 -33.71 -1.86 -3.79
N LEU A 108 -34.46 -2.65 -4.54
CA LEU A 108 -33.90 -3.71 -5.39
C LEU A 108 -32.98 -3.11 -6.45
N GLY A 109 -31.79 -3.69 -6.60
CA GLY A 109 -30.74 -3.22 -7.50
C GLY A 109 -29.78 -2.20 -6.89
N ASP A 110 -30.07 -1.70 -5.69
CA ASP A 110 -29.14 -0.80 -4.97
C ASP A 110 -27.90 -1.55 -4.47
N SER A 111 -26.85 -0.78 -4.21
CA SER A 111 -25.62 -1.30 -3.60
C SER A 111 -25.56 -0.93 -2.12
N VAL A 112 -25.31 -1.92 -1.27
CA VAL A 112 -25.18 -1.76 0.17
C VAL A 112 -23.76 -2.08 0.60
N SER A 113 -23.14 -1.15 1.36
CA SER A 113 -21.83 -1.33 1.96
C SER A 113 -21.93 -1.98 3.33
N ILE A 114 -21.33 -3.15 3.46
CA ILE A 114 -21.31 -3.93 4.71
C ILE A 114 -19.92 -3.78 5.34
N PRO A 115 -19.82 -3.20 6.55
CA PRO A 115 -18.53 -3.06 7.21
C PRO A 115 -17.96 -4.44 7.61
N VAL A 116 -16.67 -4.62 7.36
CA VAL A 116 -15.95 -5.84 7.76
C VAL A 116 -15.29 -5.62 9.11
N ASP A 117 -15.40 -6.61 9.99
CA ASP A 117 -14.70 -6.59 11.27
C ASP A 117 -13.19 -6.75 11.05
N PHE A 118 -12.48 -5.64 11.19
CA PHE A 118 -11.04 -5.56 10.99
C PHE A 118 -10.25 -6.42 11.99
N GLN A 119 -10.80 -6.72 13.16
CA GLN A 119 -10.09 -7.53 14.17
C GLN A 119 -9.85 -8.98 13.69
N LYS A 120 -10.75 -9.51 12.88
CA LYS A 120 -10.61 -10.87 12.32
C LYS A 120 -9.56 -10.94 11.20
N PHE A 121 -9.31 -9.83 10.53
CA PHE A 121 -8.36 -9.70 9.43
C PHE A 121 -6.98 -9.13 9.87
N GLY A 122 -6.86 -8.67 11.11
CA GLY A 122 -5.80 -7.78 11.59
C GLY A 122 -4.36 -8.26 11.38
N ARG A 123 -4.05 -9.56 11.49
CA ARG A 123 -2.67 -10.05 11.31
C ARG A 123 -2.24 -10.02 9.85
N ILE A 124 -3.10 -10.48 8.95
CA ILE A 124 -2.82 -10.55 7.52
C ILE A 124 -2.78 -9.15 6.95
N ALA A 125 -3.74 -8.29 7.36
CA ALA A 125 -3.76 -6.89 6.99
C ALA A 125 -2.49 -6.15 7.40
N ALA A 126 -2.00 -6.33 8.63
CA ALA A 126 -0.80 -5.66 9.11
C ALA A 126 0.47 -6.09 8.34
N GLN A 127 0.61 -7.38 8.03
CA GLN A 127 1.73 -7.89 7.24
C GLN A 127 1.69 -7.37 5.80
N THR A 128 0.52 -7.46 5.17
CA THR A 128 0.32 -7.01 3.79
C THR A 128 0.49 -5.49 3.69
N PHE A 129 -0.06 -4.75 4.65
CA PHE A 129 0.12 -3.31 4.76
C PHE A 129 1.60 -2.92 4.78
N LYS A 130 2.40 -3.53 5.66
CA LYS A 130 3.84 -3.30 5.72
C LYS A 130 4.54 -3.61 4.40
N GLN A 131 4.20 -4.73 3.76
CA GLN A 131 4.81 -5.15 2.50
C GLN A 131 4.46 -4.19 1.36
N VAL A 132 3.18 -3.83 1.22
CA VAL A 132 2.69 -2.90 0.19
C VAL A 132 3.28 -1.50 0.39
N LEU A 133 3.38 -1.03 1.65
CA LEU A 133 4.00 0.24 1.98
C LEU A 133 5.47 0.27 1.53
N ILE A 134 6.26 -0.74 1.90
CA ILE A 134 7.67 -0.83 1.51
C ILE A 134 7.83 -0.89 -0.01
N GLN A 135 6.98 -1.66 -0.68
CA GLN A 135 7.00 -1.77 -2.13
C GLN A 135 6.61 -0.46 -2.81
N GLY A 136 5.55 0.21 -2.32
CA GLY A 136 5.11 1.50 -2.84
C GLY A 136 6.17 2.60 -2.68
N ILE A 137 6.86 2.64 -1.53
CA ILE A 137 7.99 3.56 -1.31
C ILE A 137 9.10 3.29 -2.33
N ARG A 138 9.51 2.03 -2.51
CA ARG A 138 10.57 1.67 -3.46
C ARG A 138 10.21 2.00 -4.91
N GLU A 139 8.96 1.77 -5.30
CA GLU A 139 8.47 2.12 -6.64
C GLU A 139 8.47 3.63 -6.87
N ALA A 140 8.02 4.39 -5.88
CA ALA A 140 8.00 5.84 -5.96
C ALA A 140 9.41 6.44 -5.95
N GLU A 141 10.34 5.95 -5.10
CA GLU A 141 11.76 6.34 -5.12
C GLU A 141 12.38 6.07 -6.50
N ARG A 142 12.06 4.91 -7.10
CA ARG A 142 12.52 4.58 -8.45
C ARG A 142 11.94 5.52 -9.51
N GLY A 143 10.66 5.91 -9.39
CA GLY A 143 10.02 6.86 -10.30
C GLY A 143 10.66 8.23 -10.25
N VAL A 144 10.83 8.79 -9.05
CA VAL A 144 11.50 10.09 -8.83
C VAL A 144 12.95 10.04 -9.35
N MET A 145 13.66 8.95 -9.07
CA MET A 145 15.02 8.76 -9.54
C MET A 145 15.08 8.70 -11.08
N TYR A 146 14.16 7.97 -11.70
CA TYR A 146 14.07 7.88 -13.15
C TYR A 146 13.81 9.25 -13.80
N GLU A 147 12.87 10.04 -13.27
CA GLU A 147 12.61 11.40 -13.76
C GLU A 147 13.83 12.30 -13.64
N ASN A 148 14.49 12.30 -12.47
CA ASN A 148 15.67 13.11 -12.22
C ASN A 148 16.81 12.81 -13.20
N TYR A 149 17.07 11.53 -13.50
CA TYR A 149 18.16 11.14 -14.41
C TYR A 149 17.74 11.15 -15.88
N SER A 150 16.48 10.92 -16.18
CA SER A 150 15.95 11.08 -17.56
C SER A 150 16.08 12.51 -18.04
N ASN A 151 15.83 13.49 -17.17
CA ASN A 151 16.00 14.91 -17.50
C ASN A 151 17.49 15.31 -17.64
N LYS A 152 18.40 14.57 -17.02
CA LYS A 152 19.87 14.75 -17.14
C LYS A 152 20.50 13.87 -18.22
N ALA A 153 19.67 13.20 -19.06
CA ALA A 153 20.17 12.43 -20.18
C ALA A 153 20.98 13.34 -21.12
N GLN A 154 22.17 12.89 -21.53
CA GLN A 154 23.16 13.63 -22.32
C GLN A 154 23.96 14.71 -21.53
N GLU A 155 23.82 14.81 -20.23
CA GLU A 155 24.67 15.65 -19.39
C GLU A 155 25.88 14.86 -18.88
N LEU A 156 26.99 15.59 -18.60
CA LEU A 156 28.15 15.00 -17.95
C LEU A 156 27.88 14.89 -16.45
N LEU A 157 27.95 13.65 -15.95
CA LEU A 157 27.77 13.36 -14.52
C LEU A 157 29.11 12.94 -13.93
N THR A 158 29.43 13.47 -12.74
CA THR A 158 30.59 13.03 -11.96
C THR A 158 30.17 11.93 -11.01
N GLY A 159 30.95 10.84 -10.99
CA GLY A 159 30.71 9.72 -10.09
C GLY A 159 31.99 9.16 -9.50
N THR A 160 31.84 8.38 -8.43
CA THR A 160 32.93 7.65 -7.79
C THR A 160 32.79 6.16 -8.08
N VAL A 161 33.84 5.52 -8.51
CA VAL A 161 33.87 4.08 -8.73
C VAL A 161 33.75 3.38 -7.38
N LEU A 162 32.76 2.48 -7.25
CA LEU A 162 32.52 1.69 -6.06
C LEU A 162 33.17 0.32 -6.12
N ARG A 163 33.03 -0.34 -7.27
CA ARG A 163 33.60 -1.65 -7.51
C ARG A 163 33.59 -1.96 -8.99
N ILE A 164 34.46 -2.88 -9.37
CA ILE A 164 34.55 -3.44 -10.73
C ILE A 164 34.14 -4.92 -10.62
N ASP A 165 33.23 -5.37 -11.45
CA ASP A 165 32.86 -6.78 -11.51
C ASP A 165 33.96 -7.54 -12.28
N PRO A 166 34.66 -8.50 -11.64
CA PRO A 166 35.77 -9.21 -12.27
C PRO A 166 35.32 -10.19 -13.40
N ILE A 167 34.01 -10.52 -13.45
CA ILE A 167 33.48 -11.47 -14.43
C ILE A 167 32.97 -10.75 -15.67
N SER A 168 32.07 -9.73 -15.48
CA SER A 168 31.48 -8.98 -16.57
C SER A 168 32.33 -7.80 -17.04
N GLY A 169 33.23 -7.31 -16.19
CA GLY A 169 33.99 -6.07 -16.40
C GLY A 169 33.18 -4.82 -16.23
N ASP A 170 31.93 -4.94 -15.75
CA ASP A 170 31.08 -3.79 -15.49
C ASP A 170 31.55 -2.99 -14.26
N ILE A 171 31.42 -1.67 -14.34
CA ILE A 171 31.85 -0.77 -13.28
C ILE A 171 30.61 -0.21 -12.58
N PHE A 172 30.57 -0.38 -11.28
CA PHE A 172 29.52 0.24 -10.44
C PHE A 172 30.03 1.59 -9.96
N VAL A 173 29.25 2.63 -10.31
CA VAL A 173 29.60 4.03 -10.06
C VAL A 173 28.54 4.67 -9.21
N ARG A 174 28.93 5.37 -8.17
CA ARG A 174 28.03 6.21 -7.38
C ARG A 174 28.00 7.62 -7.95
N ILE A 175 26.82 8.07 -8.34
CA ILE A 175 26.57 9.39 -8.90
C ILE A 175 25.71 10.20 -7.93
N GLY A 176 25.78 11.54 -8.01
CA GLY A 176 25.07 12.46 -7.13
C GLY A 176 25.73 12.70 -5.79
N GLN A 177 25.14 13.57 -4.98
CA GLN A 177 25.65 13.95 -3.65
C GLN A 177 24.53 13.93 -2.61
N GLY A 178 24.88 13.61 -1.37
CA GLY A 178 23.96 13.64 -0.23
C GLY A 178 22.78 12.68 -0.37
N SER A 179 21.57 13.19 -0.26
CA SER A 179 20.33 12.41 -0.35
C SER A 179 19.94 11.96 -1.77
N GLU A 180 20.59 12.54 -2.81
CA GLU A 180 20.35 12.23 -4.22
C GLU A 180 21.34 11.20 -4.78
N GLN A 181 22.14 10.56 -3.93
CA GLN A 181 23.08 9.54 -4.37
C GLN A 181 22.36 8.34 -4.94
N SER A 182 22.84 7.89 -6.11
CA SER A 182 22.37 6.70 -6.79
C SER A 182 23.53 5.88 -7.33
N ASP A 183 23.36 4.57 -7.31
CA ASP A 183 24.33 3.66 -7.91
C ASP A 183 23.95 3.37 -9.37
N ALA A 184 24.87 3.62 -10.28
CA ALA A 184 24.74 3.37 -11.71
C ALA A 184 25.72 2.28 -12.16
N VAL A 185 25.46 1.69 -13.30
CA VAL A 185 26.33 0.67 -13.90
C VAL A 185 26.85 1.17 -15.24
N LEU A 186 28.16 1.28 -15.38
CA LEU A 186 28.85 1.52 -16.62
C LEU A 186 29.25 0.15 -17.21
N ARG A 187 28.51 -0.26 -18.23
CA ARG A 187 28.75 -1.57 -18.85
C ARG A 187 30.07 -1.62 -19.60
N SER A 188 30.67 -2.79 -19.65
CA SER A 188 31.98 -2.98 -20.29
C SER A 188 32.03 -2.51 -21.75
N GLY A 189 30.91 -2.64 -22.49
CA GLY A 189 30.82 -2.15 -23.89
C GLY A 189 30.71 -0.64 -24.06
N GLU A 190 30.44 0.11 -22.98
CA GLU A 190 30.30 1.57 -22.97
C GLU A 190 31.51 2.30 -22.35
N GLN A 191 32.50 1.52 -21.91
CA GLN A 191 33.74 2.04 -21.34
C GLN A 191 34.71 2.51 -22.44
N ILE A 192 35.53 3.51 -22.11
CA ILE A 192 36.54 4.01 -23.03
C ILE A 192 37.69 2.96 -23.15
N PRO A 193 37.98 2.45 -24.38
CA PRO A 193 39.03 1.49 -24.53
C PRO A 193 40.39 2.04 -24.06
N GLY A 194 41.08 1.28 -23.19
CA GLY A 194 42.38 1.64 -22.65
C GLY A 194 42.39 2.54 -21.41
N GLU A 195 41.24 2.98 -20.96
CA GLU A 195 41.12 3.70 -19.65
C GLU A 195 41.16 2.69 -18.51
N LYS A 196 41.94 3.04 -17.47
CA LYS A 196 42.03 2.23 -16.25
C LYS A 196 41.18 2.86 -15.15
N TYR A 197 40.16 2.10 -14.74
CA TYR A 197 39.31 2.48 -13.63
C TYR A 197 39.85 1.84 -12.35
N THR A 198 39.89 2.63 -11.28
CA THR A 198 40.32 2.19 -9.94
C THR A 198 39.28 2.53 -8.91
N GLU A 199 39.10 1.64 -7.93
CA GLU A 199 38.23 1.84 -6.77
C GLU A 199 38.77 2.96 -5.85
#